data_8d34fcb0f02bae1a8de4717f5991ae10
#
_entry.id   8d34fcb0f02bae1a8de4717f5991ae10
#
_cell.length_a   1.000
_cell.length_b   1.000
_cell.length_c   1.000
_cell.angle_alpha   90.00
_cell.angle_beta   90.00
_cell.angle_gamma   90.00
#
_symmetry.space_group_name_H-M   'P 1'
#
loop_
_entity.id
_entity.type
_entity.pdbx_description
1 polymer ?
#
loop_
_entity_poly.entity_id
_entity_poly.type
_entity_poly.pdbx_seq_one_letter_code
_entity_poly.pdbx_strand_id
1 'polypeptide(L)'
;DAVVSCLASRTGAPQDAWAIDHQAHVHALAAAQAAGVSQMVLLSAICVQKPLLAFQRAKLAFEQALMASGLTYSIVRPTAFFKSLSGQVARVQQGKPFLLFGDGSLTACKPISDDDLGDYIAGCLTDTSRHNRVLPIGGPGEAMTPRQQGEQLFALAGRPARFKQVPVALLDAIIAVLGTAGRLVPALAAKAELARIGRYYATESMLVWDAGRCRYDAQATPSTGSQTLAGHHADLLAGRTTSERGDHA
;
A
#
# COMPACT_ATOMS: atom_id res chain seq x y z
N ASP A 1 1.33 20.96 -20.13
CA ASP A 1 1.49 20.87 -18.68
C ASP A 1 0.84 19.60 -18.15
N ALA A 2 1.30 19.13 -16.98
CA ALA A 2 0.82 17.90 -16.35
C ALA A 2 0.51 18.11 -14.86
N VAL A 3 -0.39 17.29 -14.32
CA VAL A 3 -0.66 17.18 -12.88
C VAL A 3 -0.23 15.80 -12.40
N VAL A 4 0.52 15.77 -11.29
CA VAL A 4 0.83 14.54 -10.56
C VAL A 4 0.09 14.57 -9.22
N SER A 5 -0.75 13.58 -8.96
CA SER A 5 -1.50 13.49 -7.70
C SER A 5 -1.06 12.28 -6.88
N CYS A 6 -0.57 12.55 -5.68
CA CYS A 6 -0.24 11.56 -4.66
C CYS A 6 -1.14 11.69 -3.41
N LEU A 7 -2.32 12.30 -3.57
CA LEU A 7 -3.28 12.45 -2.47
C LEU A 7 -3.79 11.09 -2.00
N ALA A 8 -3.92 10.93 -0.70
CA ALA A 8 -4.53 9.75 -0.10
C ALA A 8 -5.23 10.12 1.21
N SER A 9 -6.31 9.41 1.51
CA SER A 9 -6.96 9.52 2.81
C SER A 9 -6.01 9.07 3.93
N ARG A 10 -6.09 9.75 5.06
CA ARG A 10 -5.20 9.51 6.20
C ARG A 10 -5.59 8.28 7.01
N THR A 11 -6.88 8.10 7.20
CA THR A 11 -7.45 7.07 8.08
C THR A 11 -7.98 5.86 7.33
N GLY A 12 -8.29 6.00 6.03
CA GLY A 12 -9.02 4.98 5.26
C GLY A 12 -10.46 4.78 5.72
N ALA A 13 -10.94 5.54 6.71
CA ALA A 13 -12.35 5.53 7.12
C ALA A 13 -13.24 5.92 5.93
N PRO A 14 -14.46 5.34 5.80
CA PRO A 14 -15.29 5.54 4.60
C PRO A 14 -15.53 7.01 4.22
N GLN A 15 -15.80 7.87 5.20
CA GLN A 15 -16.03 9.29 4.94
C GLN A 15 -14.77 9.99 4.44
N ASP A 16 -13.62 9.76 5.08
CA ASP A 16 -12.33 10.32 4.70
C ASP A 16 -11.88 9.79 3.33
N ALA A 17 -12.06 8.50 3.09
CA ALA A 17 -11.75 7.87 1.82
C ALA A 17 -12.54 8.50 0.65
N TRP A 18 -13.85 8.64 0.76
CA TRP A 18 -14.65 9.26 -0.29
C TRP A 18 -14.39 10.75 -0.46
N ALA A 19 -14.09 11.47 0.63
CA ALA A 19 -13.74 12.88 0.55
C ALA A 19 -12.39 13.13 -0.14
N ILE A 20 -11.36 12.32 0.17
CA ILE A 20 -9.99 12.54 -0.30
C ILE A 20 -9.66 11.67 -1.51
N ASP A 21 -9.83 10.32 -1.41
CA ASP A 21 -9.44 9.41 -2.49
C ASP A 21 -10.35 9.51 -3.72
N HIS A 22 -11.54 10.13 -3.60
CA HIS A 22 -12.46 10.37 -4.72
C HIS A 22 -12.73 11.86 -4.94
N GLN A 23 -13.45 12.54 -4.03
CA GLN A 23 -14.00 13.88 -4.29
C GLN A 23 -12.92 14.95 -4.51
N ALA A 24 -11.87 14.96 -3.68
CA ALA A 24 -10.76 15.91 -3.85
C ALA A 24 -10.05 15.71 -5.20
N HIS A 25 -9.90 14.45 -5.63
CA HIS A 25 -9.34 14.14 -6.94
C HIS A 25 -10.25 14.56 -8.09
N VAL A 26 -11.58 14.41 -7.96
CA VAL A 26 -12.55 14.90 -8.97
C VAL A 26 -12.44 16.42 -9.12
N HIS A 27 -12.32 17.16 -8.01
CA HIS A 27 -12.10 18.60 -8.05
C HIS A 27 -10.78 18.97 -8.72
N ALA A 28 -9.70 18.25 -8.38
CA ALA A 28 -8.38 18.45 -9.02
C ALA A 28 -8.42 18.16 -10.52
N LEU A 29 -9.12 17.10 -10.94
CA LEU A 29 -9.32 16.75 -12.35
C LEU A 29 -10.09 17.86 -13.10
N ALA A 30 -11.21 18.34 -12.53
CA ALA A 30 -12.00 19.41 -13.12
C ALA A 30 -11.18 20.71 -13.26
N ALA A 31 -10.38 21.07 -12.23
CA ALA A 31 -9.50 22.22 -12.27
C ALA A 31 -8.40 22.06 -13.33
N ALA A 32 -7.82 20.87 -13.47
CA ALA A 32 -6.82 20.55 -14.49
C ALA A 32 -7.39 20.70 -15.91
N GLN A 33 -8.59 20.17 -16.15
CA GLN A 33 -9.29 20.31 -17.43
C GLN A 33 -9.60 21.78 -17.76
N ALA A 34 -10.10 22.54 -16.78
CA ALA A 34 -10.39 23.97 -16.95
C ALA A 34 -9.13 24.81 -17.24
N ALA A 35 -7.97 24.39 -16.72
CA ALA A 35 -6.66 25.01 -16.95
C ALA A 35 -5.97 24.53 -18.26
N GLY A 36 -6.61 23.67 -19.06
CA GLY A 36 -6.02 23.13 -20.29
C GLY A 36 -4.84 22.17 -20.06
N VAL A 37 -4.77 21.53 -18.90
CA VAL A 37 -3.78 20.49 -18.62
C VAL A 37 -4.06 19.27 -19.52
N SER A 38 -3.02 18.73 -20.12
CA SER A 38 -3.15 17.61 -21.09
C SER A 38 -2.89 16.23 -20.47
N GLN A 39 -2.24 16.15 -19.30
CA GLN A 39 -1.80 14.90 -18.71
C GLN A 39 -2.02 14.85 -17.19
N MET A 40 -2.45 13.72 -16.68
CA MET A 40 -2.53 13.45 -15.24
C MET A 40 -1.91 12.12 -14.87
N VAL A 41 -0.95 12.15 -13.92
CA VAL A 41 -0.37 10.95 -13.30
C VAL A 41 -0.98 10.77 -11.91
N LEU A 42 -1.57 9.61 -11.67
CA LEU A 42 -2.21 9.27 -10.39
C LEU A 42 -1.42 8.19 -9.66
N LEU A 43 -1.04 8.47 -8.40
CA LEU A 43 -0.58 7.44 -7.47
C LEU A 43 -1.79 6.78 -6.82
N SER A 44 -2.14 5.58 -7.29
CA SER A 44 -3.17 4.72 -6.73
C SER A 44 -2.56 3.66 -5.81
N ALA A 45 -3.08 2.44 -5.80
CA ALA A 45 -2.55 1.33 -5.01
C ALA A 45 -2.89 -0.02 -5.66
N ILE A 46 -2.02 -1.02 -5.57
CA ILE A 46 -2.27 -2.33 -6.18
C ILE A 46 -3.47 -3.05 -5.54
N CYS A 47 -3.75 -2.78 -4.28
CA CYS A 47 -4.85 -3.41 -3.54
C CYS A 47 -6.26 -3.07 -4.09
N VAL A 48 -6.40 -2.07 -4.96
CA VAL A 48 -7.69 -1.72 -5.57
C VAL A 48 -8.19 -2.76 -6.58
N GLN A 49 -7.33 -3.65 -7.06
CA GLN A 49 -7.72 -4.73 -7.97
C GLN A 49 -8.67 -5.76 -7.32
N LYS A 50 -8.78 -5.76 -5.98
CA LYS A 50 -9.70 -6.59 -5.19
C LYS A 50 -10.35 -5.73 -4.09
N PRO A 51 -11.34 -4.87 -4.46
CA PRO A 51 -11.83 -3.78 -3.60
C PRO A 51 -12.81 -4.26 -2.54
N LEU A 52 -12.31 -4.63 -1.38
CA LEU A 52 -13.13 -5.01 -0.21
C LEU A 52 -13.41 -3.85 0.75
N LEU A 53 -12.60 -2.78 0.71
CA LEU A 53 -12.62 -1.65 1.63
C LEU A 53 -13.12 -0.37 0.96
N ALA A 54 -13.58 0.59 1.76
CA ALA A 54 -14.13 1.85 1.26
C ALA A 54 -13.10 2.65 0.45
N PHE A 55 -11.87 2.78 0.95
CA PHE A 55 -10.83 3.55 0.26
C PHE A 55 -10.44 2.94 -1.09
N GLN A 56 -10.47 1.61 -1.22
CA GLN A 56 -10.20 0.95 -2.50
C GLN A 56 -11.28 1.26 -3.54
N ARG A 57 -12.55 1.27 -3.10
CA ARG A 57 -13.67 1.64 -3.96
C ARG A 57 -13.64 3.11 -4.37
N ALA A 58 -13.29 4.00 -3.43
CA ALA A 58 -13.14 5.42 -3.70
C ALA A 58 -12.02 5.69 -4.73
N LYS A 59 -10.85 5.05 -4.56
CA LYS A 59 -9.75 5.13 -5.55
C LYS A 59 -10.17 4.61 -6.93
N LEU A 60 -10.83 3.44 -6.99
CA LEU A 60 -11.31 2.89 -8.27
C LEU A 60 -12.32 3.79 -8.95
N ALA A 61 -13.24 4.41 -8.21
CA ALA A 61 -14.21 5.35 -8.76
C ALA A 61 -13.50 6.55 -9.40
N PHE A 62 -12.44 7.06 -8.75
CA PHE A 62 -11.66 8.14 -9.36
C PHE A 62 -10.82 7.67 -10.55
N GLU A 63 -10.19 6.48 -10.50
CA GLU A 63 -9.49 5.92 -11.66
C GLU A 63 -10.40 5.86 -12.90
N GLN A 64 -11.65 5.44 -12.72
CA GLN A 64 -12.64 5.41 -13.81
C GLN A 64 -12.97 6.81 -14.33
N ALA A 65 -13.15 7.79 -13.45
CA ALA A 65 -13.36 9.18 -13.84
C ALA A 65 -12.18 9.74 -14.62
N LEU A 66 -10.94 9.45 -14.18
CA LEU A 66 -9.72 9.87 -14.86
C LEU A 66 -9.60 9.21 -16.26
N MET A 67 -9.85 7.91 -16.36
CA MET A 67 -9.84 7.21 -17.66
C MET A 67 -10.88 7.76 -18.65
N ALA A 68 -12.02 8.23 -18.16
CA ALA A 68 -13.08 8.82 -18.98
C ALA A 68 -12.89 10.31 -19.27
N SER A 69 -11.88 10.96 -18.70
CA SER A 69 -11.73 12.44 -18.71
C SER A 69 -11.26 13.02 -20.04
N GLY A 70 -10.71 12.21 -20.94
CA GLY A 70 -10.05 12.65 -22.17
C GLY A 70 -8.61 13.16 -21.99
N LEU A 71 -8.10 13.27 -20.75
CA LEU A 71 -6.69 13.56 -20.52
C LEU A 71 -5.82 12.34 -20.81
N THR A 72 -4.57 12.56 -21.20
CA THR A 72 -3.55 11.51 -21.13
C THR A 72 -3.33 11.14 -19.68
N TYR A 73 -3.47 9.86 -19.32
CA TYR A 73 -3.32 9.43 -17.93
C TYR A 73 -2.25 8.35 -17.76
N SER A 74 -1.67 8.29 -16.55
CA SER A 74 -0.89 7.15 -16.05
C SER A 74 -1.36 6.86 -14.63
N ILE A 75 -1.92 5.67 -14.40
CA ILE A 75 -2.42 5.26 -13.08
C ILE A 75 -1.43 4.27 -12.49
N VAL A 76 -0.58 4.73 -11.58
CA VAL A 76 0.46 3.92 -10.94
C VAL A 76 -0.13 3.21 -9.74
N ARG A 77 -0.06 1.89 -9.72
CA ARG A 77 -0.53 1.03 -8.61
C ARG A 77 0.65 0.32 -7.94
N PRO A 78 1.34 0.99 -7.00
CA PRO A 78 2.47 0.39 -6.31
C PRO A 78 2.06 -0.74 -5.38
N THR A 79 3.00 -1.62 -5.12
CA THR A 79 2.95 -2.65 -4.08
C THR A 79 3.18 -2.03 -2.69
N ALA A 80 3.72 -2.80 -1.73
CA ALA A 80 3.95 -2.33 -0.37
C ALA A 80 5.20 -1.42 -0.29
N PHE A 81 5.06 -0.26 0.37
CA PHE A 81 6.16 0.65 0.64
C PHE A 81 7.09 0.12 1.74
N PHE A 82 8.39 0.41 1.67
CA PHE A 82 9.35 0.08 2.73
C PHE A 82 8.91 0.59 4.10
N LYS A 83 8.43 1.83 4.15
CA LYS A 83 7.91 2.47 5.36
C LYS A 83 6.79 1.66 6.03
N SER A 84 5.85 1.14 5.24
CA SER A 84 4.75 0.32 5.76
C SER A 84 5.22 -1.01 6.35
N LEU A 85 6.33 -1.55 5.87
CA LEU A 85 6.91 -2.82 6.30
C LEU A 85 7.90 -2.68 7.47
N SER A 86 8.31 -1.45 7.79
CA SER A 86 9.33 -1.16 8.82
C SER A 86 8.80 -1.11 10.25
N GLY A 87 7.49 -1.27 10.44
CA GLY A 87 6.83 -1.12 11.75
C GLY A 87 7.31 -2.06 12.85
N GLN A 88 8.05 -3.12 12.52
CA GLN A 88 8.55 -4.09 13.50
C GLN A 88 10.07 -3.98 13.76
N VAL A 89 10.78 -3.07 13.09
CA VAL A 89 12.23 -2.88 13.28
C VAL A 89 12.56 -2.60 14.74
N ALA A 90 11.89 -1.62 15.37
CA ALA A 90 12.11 -1.29 16.78
C ALA A 90 11.82 -2.46 17.73
N ARG A 91 10.84 -3.32 17.40
CA ARG A 91 10.57 -4.54 18.19
C ARG A 91 11.75 -5.51 18.15
N VAL A 92 12.30 -5.75 16.97
CA VAL A 92 13.44 -6.64 16.77
C VAL A 92 14.69 -6.07 17.45
N GLN A 93 14.93 -4.76 17.35
CA GLN A 93 16.03 -4.08 18.09
C GLN A 93 15.90 -4.28 19.62
N GLN A 94 14.68 -4.26 20.15
CA GLN A 94 14.41 -4.52 21.57
C GLN A 94 14.45 -6.01 21.97
N GLY A 95 14.79 -6.91 21.04
CA GLY A 95 14.83 -8.37 21.28
C GLY A 95 13.45 -9.03 21.37
N LYS A 96 12.38 -8.32 20.96
CA LYS A 96 11.02 -8.87 20.96
C LYS A 96 10.79 -9.71 19.69
N PRO A 97 9.89 -10.71 19.72
CA PRO A 97 9.58 -11.52 18.55
C PRO A 97 8.88 -10.68 17.48
N PHE A 98 9.14 -10.99 16.20
CA PHE A 98 8.41 -10.46 15.06
C PHE A 98 6.99 -11.05 15.03
N LEU A 99 5.98 -10.21 14.83
CA LEU A 99 4.57 -10.64 14.80
C LEU A 99 4.20 -11.09 13.39
N LEU A 100 3.60 -12.27 13.29
CA LEU A 100 3.09 -12.84 12.05
C LEU A 100 1.60 -13.11 12.18
N PHE A 101 0.82 -12.77 11.17
CA PHE A 101 -0.54 -13.30 11.03
C PHE A 101 -0.46 -14.69 10.39
N GLY A 102 -1.16 -15.66 11.00
CA GLY A 102 -0.98 -17.06 10.64
C GLY A 102 0.47 -17.51 10.83
N ASP A 103 0.99 -18.25 9.88
CA ASP A 103 2.39 -18.71 9.84
C ASP A 103 3.36 -17.70 9.17
N GLY A 104 2.82 -16.58 8.65
CA GLY A 104 3.56 -15.56 7.93
C GLY A 104 3.81 -15.85 6.45
N SER A 105 3.12 -16.85 5.87
CA SER A 105 3.17 -17.19 4.45
C SER A 105 1.90 -16.85 3.67
N LEU A 106 0.88 -16.33 4.35
CA LEU A 106 -0.44 -16.04 3.77
C LEU A 106 -0.40 -14.99 2.65
N THR A 107 0.55 -14.06 2.72
CA THR A 107 0.66 -12.94 1.79
C THR A 107 2.10 -12.76 1.32
N ALA A 108 2.25 -12.07 0.19
CA ALA A 108 3.56 -11.65 -0.31
C ALA A 108 3.47 -10.28 -1.00
N CYS A 109 4.60 -9.60 -1.11
CA CYS A 109 4.73 -8.35 -1.85
C CYS A 109 6.13 -8.23 -2.46
N LYS A 110 6.28 -7.32 -3.44
CA LYS A 110 7.57 -6.82 -3.94
C LYS A 110 7.77 -5.42 -3.35
N PRO A 111 8.45 -5.26 -2.20
CA PRO A 111 8.58 -3.96 -1.54
C PRO A 111 9.22 -2.92 -2.45
N ILE A 112 8.72 -1.67 -2.41
CA ILE A 112 9.26 -0.56 -3.20
C ILE A 112 9.63 0.62 -2.30
N SER A 113 10.73 1.30 -2.61
CA SER A 113 11.13 2.53 -1.94
C SER A 113 10.34 3.73 -2.44
N ASP A 114 10.28 4.78 -1.62
CA ASP A 114 9.64 6.03 -2.02
C ASP A 114 10.41 6.70 -3.17
N ASP A 115 11.75 6.62 -3.19
CA ASP A 115 12.60 7.20 -4.23
C ASP A 115 12.41 6.48 -5.57
N ASP A 116 12.55 5.14 -5.60
CA ASP A 116 12.37 4.35 -6.83
C ASP A 116 10.95 4.55 -7.42
N LEU A 117 9.94 4.69 -6.54
CA LEU A 117 8.58 4.99 -6.98
C LEU A 117 8.45 6.42 -7.49
N GLY A 118 9.11 7.40 -6.86
CA GLY A 118 9.17 8.78 -7.30
C GLY A 118 9.75 8.89 -8.71
N ASP A 119 10.87 8.21 -8.96
CA ASP A 119 11.52 8.15 -10.29
C ASP A 119 10.61 7.47 -11.32
N TYR A 120 9.90 6.41 -10.93
CA TYR A 120 8.94 5.76 -11.80
C TYR A 120 7.78 6.68 -12.17
N ILE A 121 7.22 7.42 -11.20
CA ILE A 121 6.14 8.40 -11.41
C ILE A 121 6.63 9.55 -12.30
N ALA A 122 7.83 10.08 -12.06
CA ALA A 122 8.43 11.12 -12.88
C ALA A 122 8.60 10.67 -14.34
N GLY A 123 9.03 9.41 -14.54
CA GLY A 123 9.12 8.81 -15.87
C GLY A 123 7.78 8.72 -16.60
N CYS A 124 6.64 8.65 -15.88
CA CYS A 124 5.33 8.66 -16.53
C CYS A 124 5.00 9.97 -17.27
N LEU A 125 5.71 11.05 -16.98
CA LEU A 125 5.50 12.34 -17.64
C LEU A 125 6.04 12.34 -19.09
N THR A 126 7.08 11.58 -19.38
CA THR A 126 7.80 11.60 -20.65
C THR A 126 7.78 10.28 -21.41
N ASP A 127 7.64 9.15 -20.73
CA ASP A 127 7.58 7.82 -21.33
C ASP A 127 6.17 7.52 -21.86
N THR A 128 5.99 7.72 -23.18
CA THR A 128 4.69 7.50 -23.85
C THR A 128 4.19 6.06 -23.75
N SER A 129 5.07 5.08 -23.51
CA SER A 129 4.67 3.69 -23.30
C SER A 129 3.86 3.47 -22.01
N ARG A 130 3.91 4.44 -21.09
CA ARG A 130 3.15 4.45 -19.82
C ARG A 130 1.86 5.27 -19.92
N HIS A 131 1.60 5.94 -21.05
CA HIS A 131 0.41 6.77 -21.23
C HIS A 131 -0.84 5.92 -21.48
N ASN A 132 -1.97 6.38 -20.95
CA ASN A 132 -3.29 5.74 -21.01
C ASN A 132 -3.27 4.30 -20.49
N ARG A 133 -2.54 4.09 -19.40
CA ARG A 133 -2.36 2.77 -18.78
C ARG A 133 -2.53 2.78 -17.27
N VAL A 134 -2.98 1.61 -16.78
CA VAL A 134 -2.88 1.22 -15.37
C VAL A 134 -1.60 0.42 -15.20
N LEU A 135 -0.74 0.86 -14.30
CA LEU A 135 0.65 0.44 -14.15
C LEU A 135 0.89 -0.17 -12.75
N PRO A 136 0.64 -1.47 -12.56
CA PRO A 136 1.09 -2.13 -11.36
C PRO A 136 2.62 -2.13 -11.32
N ILE A 137 3.22 -1.84 -10.15
CA ILE A 137 4.68 -1.75 -10.02
C ILE A 137 5.14 -2.11 -8.61
N GLY A 138 6.18 -2.92 -8.51
CA GLY A 138 6.88 -3.24 -7.28
C GLY A 138 8.35 -2.84 -7.35
N GLY A 139 9.04 -2.96 -6.24
CA GLY A 139 10.49 -2.79 -6.16
C GLY A 139 11.26 -3.98 -6.73
N PRO A 140 12.62 -3.90 -6.70
CA PRO A 140 13.48 -4.93 -7.26
C PRO A 140 13.44 -6.23 -6.45
N GLY A 141 13.81 -7.31 -7.12
CA GLY A 141 13.94 -8.64 -6.51
C GLY A 141 12.65 -9.47 -6.51
N GLU A 142 12.74 -10.57 -5.80
CA GLU A 142 11.63 -11.52 -5.69
C GLU A 142 10.56 -11.05 -4.69
N ALA A 143 9.33 -11.55 -4.88
CA ALA A 143 8.28 -11.33 -3.91
C ALA A 143 8.63 -12.02 -2.58
N MET A 144 8.38 -11.34 -1.46
CA MET A 144 8.70 -11.85 -0.13
C MET A 144 7.50 -11.87 0.80
N THR A 145 7.42 -12.91 1.61
CA THR A 145 6.39 -13.08 2.64
C THR A 145 6.76 -12.35 3.94
N PRO A 146 5.80 -12.07 4.85
CA PRO A 146 6.09 -11.52 6.17
C PRO A 146 7.10 -12.36 6.98
N ARG A 147 7.10 -13.69 6.83
CA ARG A 147 8.09 -14.56 7.47
C ARG A 147 9.49 -14.27 6.95
N GLN A 148 9.68 -14.22 5.63
CA GLN A 148 10.97 -13.90 5.01
C GLN A 148 11.45 -12.49 5.38
N GLN A 149 10.54 -11.51 5.47
CA GLN A 149 10.88 -10.16 5.96
C GLN A 149 11.42 -10.20 7.41
N GLY A 150 10.76 -10.97 8.28
CA GLY A 150 11.22 -11.15 9.66
C GLY A 150 12.56 -11.86 9.76
N GLU A 151 12.76 -12.94 9.00
CA GLU A 151 14.03 -13.67 8.94
C GLU A 151 15.17 -12.76 8.48
N GLN A 152 14.97 -12.00 7.41
CA GLN A 152 15.92 -11.01 6.89
C GLN A 152 16.25 -9.94 7.94
N LEU A 153 15.24 -9.39 8.63
CA LEU A 153 15.41 -8.35 9.63
C LEU A 153 16.21 -8.87 10.86
N PHE A 154 15.94 -10.10 11.32
CA PHE A 154 16.71 -10.72 12.40
C PHE A 154 18.17 -11.00 11.99
N ALA A 155 18.39 -11.45 10.75
CA ALA A 155 19.74 -11.64 10.23
C ALA A 155 20.53 -10.33 10.21
N LEU A 156 19.92 -9.22 9.73
CA LEU A 156 20.54 -7.90 9.75
C LEU A 156 20.80 -7.37 11.17
N ALA A 157 19.96 -7.72 12.12
CA ALA A 157 20.12 -7.35 13.53
C ALA A 157 21.14 -8.24 14.28
N GLY A 158 21.74 -9.25 13.63
CA GLY A 158 22.66 -10.22 14.25
C GLY A 158 22.00 -11.06 15.35
N ARG A 159 20.72 -11.38 15.24
CA ARG A 159 19.92 -12.06 16.26
C ARG A 159 19.26 -13.33 15.71
N PRO A 160 19.05 -14.36 16.54
CA PRO A 160 18.24 -15.52 16.14
C PRO A 160 16.80 -15.10 15.87
N ALA A 161 16.22 -15.63 14.79
CA ALA A 161 14.85 -15.33 14.40
C ALA A 161 13.84 -15.83 15.45
N ARG A 162 12.96 -14.95 15.91
CA ARG A 162 11.90 -15.24 16.89
C ARG A 162 10.58 -14.68 16.39
N PHE A 163 9.59 -15.55 16.29
CA PHE A 163 8.27 -15.19 15.79
C PHE A 163 7.18 -15.41 16.84
N LYS A 164 6.18 -14.53 16.83
CA LYS A 164 4.92 -14.74 17.56
C LYS A 164 3.78 -14.73 16.55
N GLN A 165 3.14 -15.87 16.39
CA GLN A 165 2.00 -16.02 15.51
C GLN A 165 0.73 -15.45 16.15
N VAL A 166 -0.06 -14.74 15.37
CA VAL A 166 -1.35 -14.16 15.74
C VAL A 166 -2.40 -14.78 14.82
N PRO A 167 -3.41 -15.46 15.32
CA PRO A 167 -4.48 -15.99 14.49
C PRO A 167 -5.24 -14.88 13.77
N VAL A 168 -5.51 -15.05 12.48
CA VAL A 168 -6.34 -14.10 11.70
C VAL A 168 -7.74 -13.96 12.33
N ALA A 169 -8.28 -15.04 12.87
CA ALA A 169 -9.56 -15.06 13.58
C ALA A 169 -9.64 -14.05 14.75
N LEU A 170 -8.51 -13.67 15.32
CA LEU A 170 -8.48 -12.59 16.34
C LEU A 170 -8.90 -11.25 15.72
N LEU A 171 -8.45 -10.94 14.50
CA LEU A 171 -8.89 -9.73 13.78
C LEU A 171 -10.37 -9.80 13.45
N ASP A 172 -10.88 -10.98 13.06
CA ASP A 172 -12.31 -11.19 12.78
C ASP A 172 -13.16 -10.92 14.05
N ALA A 173 -12.72 -11.41 15.20
CA ALA A 173 -13.38 -11.16 16.48
C ALA A 173 -13.36 -9.66 16.85
N ILE A 174 -12.21 -8.99 16.70
CA ILE A 174 -12.09 -7.55 16.95
C ILE A 174 -13.03 -6.75 16.04
N ILE A 175 -13.06 -7.08 14.74
CA ILE A 175 -13.94 -6.42 13.77
C ILE A 175 -15.41 -6.62 14.13
N ALA A 176 -15.82 -7.82 14.54
CA ALA A 176 -17.19 -8.11 14.94
C ALA A 176 -17.61 -7.28 16.17
N VAL A 177 -16.78 -7.26 17.21
CA VAL A 177 -17.04 -6.52 18.45
C VAL A 177 -17.07 -5.01 18.18
N LEU A 178 -16.03 -4.47 17.55
CA LEU A 178 -15.94 -3.03 17.26
C LEU A 178 -17.01 -2.58 16.24
N GLY A 179 -17.33 -3.41 15.25
CA GLY A 179 -18.36 -3.13 14.27
C GLY A 179 -19.76 -3.08 14.86
N THR A 180 -20.05 -3.97 15.82
CA THR A 180 -21.34 -3.97 16.54
C THR A 180 -21.45 -2.74 17.45
N ALA A 181 -20.44 -2.49 18.27
CA ALA A 181 -20.39 -1.34 19.16
C ALA A 181 -20.31 0.01 18.38
N GLY A 182 -19.69 0.01 17.22
CA GLY A 182 -19.56 1.17 16.34
C GLY A 182 -20.88 1.67 15.74
N ARG A 183 -21.95 0.86 15.78
CA ARG A 183 -23.31 1.30 15.43
C ARG A 183 -23.85 2.37 16.40
N LEU A 184 -23.37 2.34 17.64
CA LEU A 184 -23.78 3.27 18.69
C LEU A 184 -22.72 4.34 18.97
N VAL A 185 -21.46 4.04 18.72
CA VAL A 185 -20.32 4.93 19.03
C VAL A 185 -19.43 5.12 17.79
N PRO A 186 -19.51 6.28 17.11
CA PRO A 186 -18.77 6.52 15.84
C PRO A 186 -17.24 6.30 15.95
N ALA A 187 -16.63 6.61 17.10
CA ALA A 187 -15.20 6.38 17.31
C ALA A 187 -14.81 4.89 17.24
N LEU A 188 -15.73 3.98 17.62
CA LEU A 188 -15.51 2.54 17.51
C LEU A 188 -15.70 2.05 16.06
N ALA A 189 -16.54 2.71 15.27
CA ALA A 189 -16.68 2.41 13.86
C ALA A 189 -15.37 2.68 13.10
N ALA A 190 -14.67 3.78 13.40
CA ALA A 190 -13.36 4.09 12.81
C ALA A 190 -12.29 3.04 13.19
N LYS A 191 -12.30 2.59 14.45
CA LYS A 191 -11.41 1.50 14.91
C LYS A 191 -11.75 0.16 14.25
N ALA A 192 -13.02 -0.12 13.99
CA ALA A 192 -13.44 -1.31 13.24
C ALA A 192 -12.92 -1.28 11.81
N GLU A 193 -12.96 -0.11 11.15
CA GLU A 193 -12.45 0.04 9.79
C GLU A 193 -10.92 -0.14 9.75
N LEU A 194 -10.18 0.44 10.70
CA LEU A 194 -8.75 0.22 10.82
C LEU A 194 -8.42 -1.28 11.03
N ALA A 195 -9.21 -2.00 11.82
CA ALA A 195 -9.06 -3.44 11.98
C ALA A 195 -9.35 -4.21 10.69
N ARG A 196 -10.35 -3.78 9.88
CA ARG A 196 -10.63 -4.37 8.55
C ARG A 196 -9.47 -4.13 7.58
N ILE A 197 -8.88 -2.94 7.59
CA ILE A 197 -7.68 -2.61 6.81
C ILE A 197 -6.52 -3.53 7.21
N GLY A 198 -6.27 -3.67 8.51
CA GLY A 198 -5.26 -4.60 9.04
C GLY A 198 -5.49 -6.05 8.61
N ARG A 199 -6.75 -6.52 8.67
CA ARG A 199 -7.14 -7.86 8.22
C ARG A 199 -6.90 -8.04 6.72
N TYR A 200 -7.25 -7.04 5.91
CA TYR A 200 -7.01 -7.07 4.47
C TYR A 200 -5.52 -7.32 4.18
N TYR A 201 -4.63 -6.52 4.75
CA TYR A 201 -3.19 -6.67 4.54
C TYR A 201 -2.60 -7.94 5.17
N ALA A 202 -3.28 -8.53 6.15
CA ALA A 202 -2.90 -9.82 6.73
C ALA A 202 -3.28 -11.03 5.85
N THR A 203 -4.22 -10.87 4.90
CA THR A 203 -4.79 -11.97 4.12
C THR A 203 -4.70 -11.80 2.61
N GLU A 204 -4.43 -10.58 2.11
CA GLU A 204 -4.36 -10.28 0.68
C GLU A 204 -2.95 -9.83 0.31
N SER A 205 -2.37 -10.42 -0.74
CA SER A 205 -1.03 -10.07 -1.21
C SER A 205 -1.02 -8.74 -1.97
N MET A 206 0.09 -8.01 -1.87
CA MET A 206 0.34 -6.81 -2.68
C MET A 206 1.13 -7.19 -3.95
N LEU A 207 0.49 -7.96 -4.81
CA LEU A 207 0.96 -8.46 -6.09
C LEU A 207 -0.15 -8.36 -7.12
N VAL A 208 0.15 -8.52 -8.40
CA VAL A 208 -0.87 -8.57 -9.46
C VAL A 208 -1.82 -9.75 -9.20
N TRP A 209 -3.12 -9.46 -9.24
CA TRP A 209 -4.17 -10.46 -9.11
C TRP A 209 -4.55 -11.03 -10.48
N ASP A 210 -4.35 -12.32 -10.68
CA ASP A 210 -4.85 -13.07 -11.83
C ASP A 210 -6.28 -13.54 -11.56
N ALA A 211 -7.26 -12.83 -12.11
CA ALA A 211 -8.66 -13.16 -11.92
C ALA A 211 -9.06 -14.50 -12.57
N GLY A 212 -8.39 -14.88 -13.66
CA GLY A 212 -8.66 -16.14 -14.35
C GLY A 212 -8.23 -17.38 -13.55
N ARG A 213 -7.14 -17.22 -12.77
CA ARG A 213 -6.60 -18.29 -11.91
C ARG A 213 -6.96 -18.11 -10.45
N CYS A 214 -7.66 -17.04 -10.09
CA CYS A 214 -8.03 -16.68 -8.72
C CYS A 214 -6.81 -16.70 -7.76
N ARG A 215 -5.65 -16.17 -8.19
CA ARG A 215 -4.42 -16.13 -7.39
C ARG A 215 -3.61 -14.87 -7.65
N TYR A 216 -2.76 -14.53 -6.68
CA TYR A 216 -1.74 -13.51 -6.85
C TYR A 216 -0.54 -14.06 -7.65
N ASP A 217 -0.01 -13.24 -8.56
CA ASP A 217 1.09 -13.63 -9.44
C ASP A 217 2.30 -12.70 -9.24
N ALA A 218 3.33 -13.24 -8.60
CA ALA A 218 4.58 -12.52 -8.35
C ALA A 218 5.39 -12.27 -9.65
N GLN A 219 5.29 -13.19 -10.61
CA GLN A 219 6.03 -13.06 -11.88
C GLN A 219 5.36 -12.03 -12.80
N ALA A 220 4.03 -11.96 -12.79
CA ALA A 220 3.28 -10.94 -13.51
C ALA A 220 3.36 -9.55 -12.85
N THR A 221 3.92 -9.45 -11.63
CA THR A 221 4.10 -8.16 -10.94
C THR A 221 5.41 -7.52 -11.41
N PRO A 222 5.34 -6.40 -12.17
CA PRO A 222 6.54 -5.73 -12.68
C PRO A 222 7.39 -5.16 -11.55
N SER A 223 8.67 -4.95 -11.82
CA SER A 223 9.64 -4.41 -10.87
C SER A 223 10.34 -3.19 -11.43
N THR A 224 10.72 -2.26 -10.58
CA THR A 224 11.54 -1.08 -10.92
C THR A 224 12.49 -0.74 -9.77
N GLY A 225 13.48 0.11 -10.08
CA GLY A 225 14.40 0.64 -9.10
C GLY A 225 15.53 -0.31 -8.71
N SER A 226 16.28 0.11 -7.71
CA SER A 226 17.47 -0.60 -7.22
C SER A 226 17.53 -0.71 -5.69
N GLN A 227 16.74 0.08 -4.98
CA GLN A 227 16.74 0.07 -3.51
C GLN A 227 16.04 -1.18 -2.97
N THR A 228 16.64 -1.80 -1.95
CA THR A 228 16.10 -3.03 -1.35
C THR A 228 15.57 -2.78 0.06
N LEU A 229 14.55 -3.55 0.47
CA LEU A 229 14.04 -3.51 1.85
C LEU A 229 15.14 -3.87 2.86
N ALA A 230 16.06 -4.77 2.50
CA ALA A 230 17.20 -5.12 3.34
C ALA A 230 18.11 -3.91 3.61
N GLY A 231 18.46 -3.14 2.57
CA GLY A 231 19.23 -1.91 2.68
C GLY A 231 18.53 -0.90 3.59
N HIS A 232 17.26 -0.65 3.36
CA HIS A 232 16.44 0.25 4.18
C HIS A 232 16.37 -0.20 5.66
N HIS A 233 16.17 -1.49 5.92
CA HIS A 233 16.20 -2.03 7.28
C HIS A 233 17.57 -1.90 7.94
N ALA A 234 18.67 -2.09 7.18
CA ALA A 234 20.02 -1.89 7.69
C ALA A 234 20.27 -0.41 8.08
N ASP A 235 19.76 0.54 7.29
CA ASP A 235 19.83 1.97 7.60
C ASP A 235 19.04 2.34 8.85
N LEU A 236 17.83 1.78 9.02
CA LEU A 236 17.03 1.94 10.23
C LEU A 236 17.71 1.36 11.46
N LEU A 237 18.28 0.16 11.36
CA LEU A 237 18.99 -0.50 12.46
C LEU A 237 20.24 0.29 12.88
N ALA A 238 20.91 0.94 11.92
CA ALA A 238 22.10 1.76 12.16
C ALA A 238 21.76 3.21 12.55
N GLY A 239 20.47 3.59 12.61
CA GLY A 239 20.05 4.97 12.91
C GLY A 239 20.39 6.00 11.82
N ARG A 240 20.70 5.56 10.60
CA ARG A 240 20.98 6.45 9.46
C ARG A 240 19.72 7.03 8.83
N THR A 241 18.58 6.40 9.05
CA THR A 241 17.26 6.91 8.69
C THR A 241 16.26 6.66 9.82
N THR A 242 15.14 7.33 9.79
CA THR A 242 14.05 7.15 10.77
C THR A 242 12.87 6.50 10.09
N SER A 243 12.18 5.59 10.80
CA SER A 243 10.87 5.12 10.38
C SER A 243 9.84 6.20 10.75
N GLU A 244 9.86 7.34 10.05
CA GLU A 244 8.75 8.26 10.18
C GLU A 244 7.48 7.55 9.68
N ARG A 245 6.74 6.98 10.61
CA ARG A 245 5.32 6.78 10.40
C ARG A 245 4.76 8.18 10.24
N GLY A 246 4.34 8.56 9.03
CA GLY A 246 3.48 9.72 8.89
C GLY A 246 2.39 9.57 9.95
N ASP A 247 2.09 10.64 10.69
CA ASP A 247 1.18 10.70 11.84
C ASP A 247 -0.12 9.90 11.64
N HIS A 248 -0.04 8.60 11.77
CA HIS A 248 -1.16 7.67 11.89
C HIS A 248 -1.23 7.21 13.35
N ALA A 249 -1.15 8.16 14.28
CA ALA A 249 -1.46 7.94 15.68
C ALA A 249 -2.93 8.28 15.95
#